data_e72998d1e8b27e29278c189f481d41d6
#
_entry.id   e72998d1e8b27e29278c189f481d41d6
#
_cell.length_a   1.000
_cell.length_b   1.000
_cell.length_c   1.000
_cell.angle_alpha   90.00
_cell.angle_beta   90.00
_cell.angle_gamma   90.00
#
_symmetry.space_group_name_H-M   'P 1'
#
loop_
_entity.id
_entity.type
_entity.pdbx_description
1 polymer ?
#
loop_
_entity_poly.entity_id
_entity_poly.type
_entity_poly.pdbx_seq_one_letter_code
_entity_poly.pdbx_strand_id
1 'polypeptide(L)'
;MCNKKSIKEIKYNTKKKTTSYKEQCKEKVNKYLNEIKNFSEEDIVYIDETGIQGYIYREYARAIRGKKVYDKIPGKKYKRTNIVAGKCGAKIISPLVYDKIMDSKFFEKWFKEMFLNEVEKNKAIVMDNATFHCKSRLYELCKNANKNLKLIFLPPYSPNLNPIEKYWATLKKNLKKITKNNKSLEES
;
A
#
# COMPACT_ATOMS: atom_id res chain seq x y z
N MET A 1 60.11 5.65 20.53
CA MET A 1 59.35 5.65 19.24
C MET A 1 57.92 5.16 19.51
N CYS A 2 56.97 6.07 19.52
CA CYS A 2 55.57 5.75 19.88
C CYS A 2 54.78 5.55 18.60
N ASN A 3 54.31 4.33 18.38
CA ASN A 3 53.56 3.92 17.20
C ASN A 3 52.15 4.58 17.24
N LYS A 4 51.93 5.63 16.44
CA LYS A 4 50.62 6.19 16.19
C LYS A 4 49.83 5.22 15.28
N LYS A 5 48.98 4.39 15.85
CA LYS A 5 47.95 3.67 15.08
C LYS A 5 47.00 4.69 14.46
N SER A 6 46.95 4.76 13.14
CA SER A 6 46.01 5.60 12.41
C SER A 6 44.60 5.15 12.69
N ILE A 7 43.82 5.99 13.31
CA ILE A 7 42.37 5.80 13.47
C ILE A 7 41.77 5.97 12.07
N LYS A 8 41.23 4.89 11.48
CA LYS A 8 40.46 4.97 10.24
C LYS A 8 39.26 5.87 10.47
N GLU A 9 39.19 7.00 9.79
CA GLU A 9 38.02 7.86 9.79
C GLU A 9 36.83 7.07 9.28
N ILE A 10 35.89 6.81 10.18
CA ILE A 10 34.60 6.20 9.82
C ILE A 10 33.76 7.30 9.17
N LYS A 11 33.59 7.24 7.85
CA LYS A 11 32.71 8.16 7.11
C LYS A 11 31.24 7.82 7.44
N TYR A 12 30.59 8.71 8.18
CA TYR A 12 29.16 8.64 8.45
C TYR A 12 28.36 9.24 7.29
N ASN A 13 27.48 8.45 6.69
CA ASN A 13 26.54 8.93 5.70
C ASN A 13 25.16 9.14 6.36
N THR A 14 24.52 10.28 6.09
CA THR A 14 23.15 10.53 6.52
C THR A 14 22.20 9.57 5.81
N LYS A 15 21.59 8.64 6.55
CA LYS A 15 20.58 7.71 6.03
C LYS A 15 19.20 8.06 6.62
N LYS A 16 18.15 7.92 5.80
CA LYS A 16 16.78 8.02 6.30
C LYS A 16 16.55 6.89 7.30
N LYS A 17 16.04 7.23 8.49
CA LYS A 17 15.70 6.22 9.50
C LYS A 17 14.60 5.32 8.98
N THR A 18 14.75 4.01 9.13
CA THR A 18 13.67 3.06 8.98
C THR A 18 12.86 3.08 10.27
N THR A 19 11.60 3.51 10.19
CA THR A 19 10.71 3.60 11.34
C THR A 19 9.84 2.35 11.44
N SER A 20 9.69 1.81 12.64
CA SER A 20 8.69 0.79 12.99
C SER A 20 7.78 1.35 14.07
N TYR A 21 6.55 0.90 14.11
CA TYR A 21 5.60 1.29 15.16
C TYR A 21 5.98 0.61 16.47
N LYS A 22 5.87 1.33 17.61
CA LYS A 22 6.14 0.78 18.94
C LYS A 22 5.19 -0.38 19.29
N GLU A 23 3.98 -0.32 18.77
CA GLU A 23 2.90 -1.29 18.98
C GLU A 23 3.07 -2.56 18.15
N GLN A 24 4.08 -2.62 17.27
CA GLN A 24 4.33 -3.79 16.45
C GLN A 24 4.82 -4.98 17.29
N CYS A 25 4.07 -6.07 17.28
CA CYS A 25 4.41 -7.29 18.02
C CYS A 25 5.36 -8.17 17.19
N LYS A 26 6.58 -8.35 17.65
CA LYS A 26 7.62 -9.16 16.95
C LYS A 26 7.20 -10.61 16.74
N GLU A 27 6.50 -11.21 17.71
CA GLU A 27 6.03 -12.61 17.61
C GLU A 27 5.03 -12.78 16.46
N LYS A 28 4.06 -11.84 16.33
CA LYS A 28 3.08 -11.84 15.24
C LYS A 28 3.75 -11.63 13.89
N VAL A 29 4.76 -10.76 13.81
CA VAL A 29 5.57 -10.55 12.61
C VAL A 29 6.32 -11.82 12.23
N ASN A 30 6.99 -12.47 13.17
CA ASN A 30 7.72 -13.71 12.92
C ASN A 30 6.79 -14.84 12.48
N LYS A 31 5.60 -14.96 13.09
CA LYS A 31 4.59 -15.93 12.66
C LYS A 31 4.16 -15.70 11.22
N TYR A 32 3.85 -14.45 10.86
CA TYR A 32 3.50 -14.08 9.49
C TYR A 32 4.64 -14.39 8.50
N LEU A 33 5.87 -14.01 8.82
CA LEU A 33 7.03 -14.26 7.96
C LEU A 33 7.29 -15.76 7.76
N ASN A 34 7.10 -16.59 8.77
CA ASN A 34 7.23 -18.03 8.66
C ASN A 34 6.11 -18.64 7.80
N GLU A 35 4.91 -18.09 7.85
CA GLU A 35 3.79 -18.54 7.04
C GLU A 35 3.97 -18.17 5.56
N ILE A 36 4.38 -16.92 5.28
CA ILE A 36 4.51 -16.41 3.91
C ILE A 36 5.71 -17.02 3.16
N LYS A 37 6.76 -17.45 3.86
CA LYS A 37 7.93 -18.13 3.27
C LYS A 37 7.60 -19.39 2.48
N ASN A 38 6.45 -19.99 2.74
CA ASN A 38 6.01 -21.22 2.05
C ASN A 38 5.45 -20.95 0.64
N PHE A 39 5.38 -19.66 0.24
CA PHE A 39 4.86 -19.24 -1.06
C PHE A 39 5.95 -18.51 -1.84
N SER A 40 5.96 -18.71 -3.17
CA SER A 40 6.77 -17.90 -4.07
C SER A 40 6.19 -16.45 -4.16
N GLU A 41 7.00 -15.48 -4.57
CA GLU A 41 6.56 -14.10 -4.71
C GLU A 41 5.42 -13.97 -5.74
N GLU A 42 5.41 -14.86 -6.75
CA GLU A 42 4.38 -14.94 -7.79
C GLU A 42 3.07 -15.57 -7.31
N ASP A 43 3.10 -16.29 -6.17
CA ASP A 43 1.91 -16.92 -5.60
C ASP A 43 1.26 -16.11 -4.48
N ILE A 44 1.80 -14.93 -4.19
CA ILE A 44 1.25 -14.05 -3.17
C ILE A 44 0.51 -12.89 -3.83
N VAL A 45 -0.74 -12.71 -3.44
CA VAL A 45 -1.57 -11.56 -3.84
C VAL A 45 -1.81 -10.67 -2.63
N TYR A 46 -1.32 -9.45 -2.69
CA TYR A 46 -1.55 -8.44 -1.66
C TYR A 46 -2.77 -7.60 -2.02
N ILE A 47 -3.75 -7.54 -1.15
CA ILE A 47 -4.95 -6.70 -1.29
C ILE A 47 -4.84 -5.50 -0.36
N ASP A 48 -5.18 -4.33 -0.86
CA ASP A 48 -5.19 -3.10 -0.07
C ASP A 48 -6.04 -2.02 -0.73
N GLU A 49 -6.35 -1.00 0.04
CA GLU A 49 -7.11 0.16 -0.39
C GLU A 49 -6.29 1.42 -0.27
N THR A 50 -6.53 2.33 -1.19
CA THR A 50 -5.91 3.65 -1.12
C THR A 50 -6.91 4.73 -1.47
N GLY A 51 -6.77 5.90 -0.82
CA GLY A 51 -7.55 7.09 -1.16
C GLY A 51 -6.67 8.15 -1.81
N ILE A 52 -7.22 8.78 -2.82
CA ILE A 52 -6.62 9.88 -3.55
C ILE A 52 -7.51 11.10 -3.36
N GLN A 53 -6.94 12.21 -2.90
CA GLN A 53 -7.67 13.47 -2.83
C GLN A 53 -7.83 14.05 -4.25
N GLY A 54 -9.02 14.52 -4.59
CA GLY A 54 -9.33 15.06 -5.92
C GLY A 54 -8.51 16.29 -6.31
N TYR A 55 -7.89 16.97 -5.34
CA TYR A 55 -6.91 18.03 -5.59
C TYR A 55 -5.55 17.59 -5.06
N ILE A 56 -4.61 17.48 -5.98
CA ILE A 56 -3.24 17.06 -5.67
C ILE A 56 -2.30 18.24 -5.93
N TYR A 57 -1.71 18.80 -4.88
CA TYR A 57 -0.74 19.89 -4.98
C TYR A 57 0.67 19.45 -4.57
N ARG A 58 1.67 20.22 -4.98
CA ARG A 58 3.05 20.00 -4.55
C ARG A 58 3.30 20.75 -3.25
N GLU A 59 3.66 20.04 -2.21
CA GLU A 59 4.03 20.60 -0.91
C GLU A 59 5.41 21.26 -0.93
N TYR A 60 6.26 20.91 -1.90
CA TYR A 60 7.64 21.37 -1.98
C TYR A 60 7.94 21.96 -3.35
N ALA A 61 8.62 23.11 -3.36
CA ALA A 61 9.19 23.73 -4.56
C ALA A 61 10.65 24.11 -4.33
N ARG A 62 11.38 24.28 -5.41
CA ARG A 62 12.80 24.75 -5.35
C ARG A 62 12.84 26.25 -5.47
N ALA A 63 13.61 26.90 -4.59
CA ALA A 63 13.87 28.33 -4.61
C ALA A 63 15.34 28.60 -4.27
N ILE A 64 15.79 29.80 -4.57
CA ILE A 64 17.09 30.31 -4.11
C ILE A 64 17.05 30.37 -2.57
N ARG A 65 18.17 30.03 -1.92
CA ARG A 65 18.30 30.06 -0.45
C ARG A 65 17.82 31.42 0.10
N GLY A 66 16.94 31.37 1.10
CA GLY A 66 16.35 32.53 1.73
C GLY A 66 15.11 33.12 1.02
N LYS A 67 14.71 32.60 -0.15
CA LYS A 67 13.46 33.00 -0.84
C LYS A 67 12.31 32.08 -0.45
N LYS A 68 11.16 32.66 -0.07
CA LYS A 68 9.90 31.92 0.15
C LYS A 68 9.23 31.67 -1.19
N VAL A 69 8.65 30.49 -1.35
CA VAL A 69 7.78 30.16 -2.49
C VAL A 69 6.35 30.18 -2.01
N TYR A 70 5.50 30.91 -2.73
CA TYR A 70 4.06 30.96 -2.48
C TYR A 70 3.34 30.24 -3.60
N ASP A 71 2.35 29.43 -3.23
CA ASP A 71 1.43 28.80 -4.18
C ASP A 71 -0.01 29.04 -3.71
N LYS A 72 -0.94 29.17 -4.66
CA LYS A 72 -2.37 29.36 -4.37
C LYS A 72 -3.05 28.00 -4.44
N ILE A 73 -3.53 27.51 -3.32
CA ILE A 73 -4.32 26.29 -3.24
C ILE A 73 -5.80 26.65 -3.11
N PRO A 74 -6.71 25.90 -3.79
CA PRO A 74 -8.14 26.12 -3.63
C PRO A 74 -8.59 25.83 -2.20
N GLY A 75 -9.36 26.73 -1.60
CA GLY A 75 -9.97 26.51 -0.28
C GLY A 75 -11.12 25.48 -0.29
N LYS A 76 -11.57 25.04 -1.47
CA LYS A 76 -12.63 24.05 -1.64
C LYS A 76 -12.11 22.65 -1.31
N LYS A 77 -12.88 21.87 -0.53
CA LYS A 77 -12.63 20.44 -0.34
C LYS A 77 -13.04 19.69 -1.60
N TYR A 78 -12.10 18.97 -2.19
CA TYR A 78 -12.36 18.10 -3.32
C TYR A 78 -12.79 16.72 -2.84
N LYS A 79 -13.61 16.06 -3.65
CA LYS A 79 -14.06 14.69 -3.40
C LYS A 79 -12.85 13.75 -3.36
N ARG A 80 -12.85 12.83 -2.41
CA ARG A 80 -11.86 11.76 -2.32
C ARG A 80 -12.30 10.61 -3.21
N THR A 81 -11.41 10.16 -4.07
CA THR A 81 -11.56 8.95 -4.86
C THR A 81 -10.79 7.82 -4.18
N ASN A 82 -11.40 6.67 -4.01
CA ASN A 82 -10.77 5.50 -3.41
C ASN A 82 -10.53 4.42 -4.46
N ILE A 83 -9.52 3.61 -4.24
CA ILE A 83 -9.17 2.48 -5.11
C ILE A 83 -8.92 1.27 -4.23
N VAL A 84 -9.49 0.13 -4.60
CA VAL A 84 -9.14 -1.18 -4.05
C VAL A 84 -8.59 -2.05 -5.17
N ALA A 85 -7.55 -2.83 -4.89
CA ALA A 85 -6.99 -3.79 -5.84
C ALA A 85 -6.18 -4.88 -5.15
N GLY A 86 -5.97 -5.99 -5.88
CA GLY A 86 -4.95 -6.97 -5.57
C GLY A 86 -3.67 -6.72 -6.38
N LYS A 87 -2.51 -7.05 -5.80
CA LYS A 87 -1.20 -7.00 -6.47
C LYS A 87 -0.50 -8.34 -6.35
N CYS A 88 -0.16 -8.94 -7.50
CA CYS A 88 0.61 -10.19 -7.58
C CYS A 88 1.84 -9.94 -8.48
N GLY A 89 3.04 -9.98 -7.90
CA GLY A 89 4.23 -9.59 -8.64
C GLY A 89 4.09 -8.19 -9.24
N ALA A 90 4.17 -8.07 -10.57
CA ALA A 90 3.94 -6.82 -11.31
C ALA A 90 2.48 -6.60 -11.72
N LYS A 91 1.63 -7.64 -11.64
CA LYS A 91 0.23 -7.62 -12.10
C LYS A 91 -0.68 -6.99 -11.04
N ILE A 92 -1.62 -6.16 -11.49
CA ILE A 92 -2.73 -5.64 -10.67
C ILE A 92 -3.98 -6.43 -11.02
N ILE A 93 -4.69 -6.87 -10.00
CA ILE A 93 -5.88 -7.74 -10.09
C ILE A 93 -7.09 -6.96 -9.60
N SER A 94 -8.14 -6.96 -10.39
CA SER A 94 -9.46 -6.39 -10.09
C SER A 94 -9.44 -4.98 -9.50
N PRO A 95 -8.75 -4.01 -10.13
CA PRO A 95 -8.77 -2.64 -9.64
C PRO A 95 -10.17 -2.06 -9.76
N LEU A 96 -10.68 -1.53 -8.65
CA LEU A 96 -11.99 -0.84 -8.61
C LEU A 96 -11.80 0.57 -8.05
N VAL A 97 -12.22 1.55 -8.82
CA VAL A 97 -12.28 2.97 -8.41
C VAL A 97 -13.68 3.27 -7.90
N TYR A 98 -13.77 3.89 -6.72
CA TYR A 98 -15.06 4.20 -6.09
C TYR A 98 -14.96 5.47 -5.25
N ASP A 99 -16.11 6.10 -4.99
CA ASP A 99 -16.20 7.39 -4.30
C ASP A 99 -16.89 7.31 -2.93
N LYS A 100 -17.38 6.12 -2.56
CA LYS A 100 -18.06 5.86 -1.31
C LYS A 100 -17.09 5.41 -0.21
N ILE A 101 -17.62 5.24 1.00
CA ILE A 101 -16.91 4.59 2.09
C ILE A 101 -16.95 3.08 1.85
N MET A 102 -15.81 2.40 2.00
CA MET A 102 -15.76 0.94 1.98
C MET A 102 -16.38 0.41 3.26
N ASP A 103 -17.44 -0.36 3.12
CA ASP A 103 -18.02 -1.16 4.19
C ASP A 103 -17.84 -2.66 3.91
N SER A 104 -18.17 -3.49 4.89
CA SER A 104 -18.01 -4.94 4.77
C SER A 104 -18.78 -5.52 3.58
N LYS A 105 -20.01 -5.04 3.33
CA LYS A 105 -20.85 -5.56 2.25
C LYS A 105 -20.29 -5.21 0.88
N PHE A 106 -19.81 -3.97 0.72
CA PHE A 106 -19.22 -3.52 -0.53
C PHE A 106 -17.90 -4.26 -0.81
N PHE A 107 -17.04 -4.43 0.22
CA PHE A 107 -15.82 -5.20 0.09
C PHE A 107 -16.07 -6.66 -0.27
N GLU A 108 -17.02 -7.34 0.42
CA GLU A 108 -17.40 -8.72 0.12
C GLU A 108 -17.93 -8.88 -1.30
N LYS A 109 -18.74 -7.92 -1.77
CA LYS A 109 -19.25 -7.91 -3.15
C LYS A 109 -18.11 -7.82 -4.16
N TRP A 110 -17.22 -6.86 -4.00
CA TRP A 110 -16.04 -6.72 -4.86
C TRP A 110 -15.16 -7.98 -4.81
N PHE A 111 -14.89 -8.50 -3.62
CA PHE A 111 -14.07 -9.68 -3.43
C PHE A 111 -14.66 -10.90 -4.14
N LYS A 112 -15.97 -11.13 -4.00
CA LYS A 112 -16.68 -12.26 -4.61
C LYS A 112 -16.83 -12.10 -6.13
N GLU A 113 -17.31 -10.95 -6.59
CA GLU A 113 -17.76 -10.77 -7.98
C GLU A 113 -16.61 -10.37 -8.93
N MET A 114 -15.58 -9.73 -8.42
CA MET A 114 -14.44 -9.30 -9.24
C MET A 114 -13.16 -10.07 -8.89
N PHE A 115 -12.69 -9.96 -7.66
CA PHE A 115 -11.39 -10.48 -7.27
C PHE A 115 -11.31 -12.01 -7.39
N LEU A 116 -12.27 -12.76 -6.83
CA LEU A 116 -12.28 -14.23 -6.91
C LEU A 116 -12.44 -14.76 -8.34
N ASN A 117 -13.01 -14.00 -9.26
CA ASN A 117 -13.11 -14.41 -10.67
C ASN A 117 -11.76 -14.27 -11.39
N GLU A 118 -10.99 -13.23 -11.08
CA GLU A 118 -9.73 -12.92 -11.77
C GLU A 118 -8.51 -13.61 -11.14
N VAL A 119 -8.50 -13.80 -9.81
CA VAL A 119 -7.38 -14.44 -9.12
C VAL A 119 -7.19 -15.89 -9.57
N GLU A 120 -5.94 -16.26 -9.82
CA GLU A 120 -5.56 -17.63 -10.20
C GLU A 120 -5.65 -18.60 -9.03
N LYS A 121 -5.57 -19.91 -9.32
CA LYS A 121 -5.55 -20.98 -8.32
C LYS A 121 -4.23 -20.98 -7.53
N ASN A 122 -4.26 -21.62 -6.34
CA ASN A 122 -3.09 -21.88 -5.50
C ASN A 122 -2.37 -20.60 -5.03
N LYS A 123 -3.10 -19.50 -4.79
CA LYS A 123 -2.54 -18.24 -4.32
C LYS A 123 -2.74 -18.02 -2.83
N ALA A 124 -1.78 -17.39 -2.19
CA ALA A 124 -1.91 -16.81 -0.86
C ALA A 124 -2.41 -15.37 -0.99
N ILE A 125 -3.55 -15.07 -0.39
CA ILE A 125 -4.15 -13.74 -0.37
C ILE A 125 -3.77 -13.07 0.94
N VAL A 126 -3.02 -11.98 0.86
CA VAL A 126 -2.57 -11.20 2.01
C VAL A 126 -3.33 -9.89 2.04
N MET A 127 -3.93 -9.56 3.16
CA MET A 127 -4.63 -8.29 3.38
C MET A 127 -4.38 -7.77 4.80
N ASP A 128 -4.69 -6.51 5.01
CA ASP A 128 -4.62 -5.91 6.32
C ASP A 128 -5.71 -6.45 7.27
N ASN A 129 -5.64 -6.04 8.53
CA ASN A 129 -6.56 -6.48 9.57
C ASN A 129 -7.61 -5.40 9.86
N ALA A 130 -8.14 -4.74 8.82
CA ALA A 130 -9.16 -3.72 8.98
C ALA A 130 -10.44 -4.27 9.63
N THR A 131 -11.09 -3.45 10.43
CA THR A 131 -12.27 -3.86 11.23
C THR A 131 -13.48 -4.22 10.39
N PHE A 132 -13.59 -3.68 9.17
CA PHE A 132 -14.68 -4.00 8.24
C PHE A 132 -14.48 -5.32 7.49
N HIS A 133 -13.30 -5.95 7.58
CA HIS A 133 -13.07 -7.27 7.01
C HIS A 133 -13.71 -8.37 7.87
N CYS A 134 -14.89 -8.84 7.46
CA CYS A 134 -15.53 -9.99 8.09
C CYS A 134 -14.76 -11.27 7.73
N LYS A 135 -13.79 -11.64 8.57
CA LYS A 135 -12.85 -12.75 8.31
C LYS A 135 -13.56 -14.07 8.02
N SER A 136 -14.54 -14.42 8.83
CA SER A 136 -15.29 -15.68 8.65
C SER A 136 -15.93 -15.75 7.27
N ARG A 137 -16.51 -14.64 6.82
CA ARG A 137 -17.14 -14.56 5.51
C ARG A 137 -16.11 -14.66 4.37
N LEU A 138 -14.98 -13.99 4.50
CA LEU A 138 -13.90 -14.05 3.51
C LEU A 138 -13.29 -15.45 3.41
N TYR A 139 -13.11 -16.16 4.54
CA TYR A 139 -12.68 -17.56 4.53
C TYR A 139 -13.69 -18.46 3.82
N GLU A 140 -14.97 -18.27 4.07
CA GLU A 140 -16.04 -19.01 3.39
C GLU A 140 -16.02 -18.75 1.87
N LEU A 141 -15.88 -17.51 1.45
CA LEU A 141 -15.81 -17.14 0.03
C LEU A 141 -14.58 -17.77 -0.66
N CYS A 142 -13.41 -17.74 -0.01
CA CYS A 142 -12.22 -18.41 -0.54
C CYS A 142 -12.41 -19.93 -0.66
N LYS A 143 -13.03 -20.56 0.33
CA LYS A 143 -13.34 -22.01 0.31
C LYS A 143 -14.28 -22.37 -0.84
N ASN A 144 -15.34 -21.58 -1.02
CA ASN A 144 -16.36 -21.83 -2.05
C ASN A 144 -15.87 -21.55 -3.48
N ALA A 145 -14.78 -20.78 -3.62
CA ALA A 145 -14.20 -20.48 -4.94
C ALA A 145 -13.52 -21.69 -5.61
N ASN A 146 -13.27 -22.79 -4.90
CA ASN A 146 -12.61 -24.00 -5.40
C ASN A 146 -11.26 -23.73 -6.11
N LYS A 147 -10.54 -22.71 -5.65
CA LYS A 147 -9.25 -22.27 -6.24
C LYS A 147 -8.04 -22.57 -5.34
N ASN A 148 -8.21 -23.29 -4.24
CA ASN A 148 -7.15 -23.55 -3.24
C ASN A 148 -6.46 -22.26 -2.79
N LEU A 149 -7.24 -21.28 -2.33
CA LEU A 149 -6.77 -19.99 -1.88
C LEU A 149 -6.50 -20.01 -0.38
N LYS A 150 -5.37 -19.47 0.05
CA LYS A 150 -5.03 -19.32 1.46
C LYS A 150 -5.11 -17.84 1.86
N LEU A 151 -5.99 -17.50 2.78
CA LEU A 151 -6.15 -16.13 3.29
C LEU A 151 -5.22 -15.93 4.50
N ILE A 152 -4.39 -14.88 4.45
CA ILE A 152 -3.41 -14.53 5.48
C ILE A 152 -3.60 -13.05 5.84
N PHE A 153 -3.64 -12.72 7.13
CA PHE A 153 -3.75 -11.34 7.58
C PHE A 153 -2.40 -10.79 8.03
N LEU A 154 -2.11 -9.56 7.63
CA LEU A 154 -0.93 -8.82 8.07
C LEU A 154 -0.95 -8.64 9.59
N PRO A 155 0.20 -8.69 10.24
CA PRO A 155 0.30 -8.29 11.65
C PRO A 155 -0.13 -6.84 11.82
N PRO A 156 -0.77 -6.46 12.94
CA PRO A 156 -1.10 -5.07 13.22
C PRO A 156 0.15 -4.18 13.15
N TYR A 157 -0.04 -2.94 12.70
CA TYR A 157 1.02 -1.93 12.62
C TYR A 157 2.23 -2.34 11.74
N SER A 158 2.00 -3.08 10.66
CA SER A 158 3.07 -3.62 9.81
C SER A 158 2.90 -3.26 8.31
N PRO A 159 2.73 -1.97 7.95
CA PRO A 159 2.56 -1.57 6.54
C PRO A 159 3.81 -1.87 5.68
N ASN A 160 4.98 -1.92 6.31
CA ASN A 160 6.23 -2.29 5.65
C ASN A 160 6.23 -3.73 5.09
N LEU A 161 5.33 -4.59 5.57
CA LEU A 161 5.14 -5.96 5.08
C LEU A 161 4.11 -6.05 3.94
N ASN A 162 3.55 -4.92 3.51
CA ASN A 162 2.59 -4.83 2.41
C ASN A 162 3.21 -4.16 1.17
N PRO A 163 3.71 -4.93 0.17
CA PRO A 163 4.36 -4.37 -1.02
C PRO A 163 3.47 -3.48 -1.89
N ILE A 164 2.14 -3.63 -1.82
CA ILE A 164 1.20 -2.81 -2.59
C ILE A 164 1.24 -1.34 -2.16
N GLU A 165 1.66 -1.03 -0.94
CA GLU A 165 1.84 0.34 -0.45
C GLU A 165 2.87 1.12 -1.29
N LYS A 166 3.94 0.46 -1.74
CA LYS A 166 4.93 1.07 -2.65
C LYS A 166 4.32 1.35 -4.03
N TYR A 167 3.43 0.48 -4.48
CA TYR A 167 2.69 0.69 -5.72
C TYR A 167 1.77 1.90 -5.60
N TRP A 168 1.00 2.01 -4.51
CA TRP A 168 0.16 3.18 -4.25
C TRP A 168 0.95 4.49 -4.18
N ALA A 169 2.11 4.47 -3.53
CA ALA A 169 2.99 5.64 -3.47
C ALA A 169 3.45 6.07 -4.88
N THR A 170 3.79 5.10 -5.73
CA THR A 170 4.19 5.35 -7.13
C THR A 170 3.03 5.88 -7.96
N LEU A 171 1.84 5.26 -7.85
CA LEU A 171 0.63 5.72 -8.51
C LEU A 171 0.31 7.17 -8.14
N LYS A 172 0.25 7.48 -6.84
CA LYS A 172 0.01 8.85 -6.34
C LYS A 172 1.04 9.84 -6.85
N LYS A 173 2.33 9.44 -6.91
CA LYS A 173 3.40 10.28 -7.46
C LYS A 173 3.21 10.57 -8.95
N ASN A 174 2.78 9.59 -9.72
CA ASN A 174 2.54 9.74 -11.17
C ASN A 174 1.29 10.60 -11.41
N LEU A 175 0.20 10.37 -10.70
CA LEU A 175 -0.98 11.24 -10.75
C LEU A 175 -0.64 12.69 -10.43
N LYS A 176 0.21 12.95 -9.41
CA LYS A 176 0.71 14.31 -9.12
C LYS A 176 1.46 14.97 -10.28
N LYS A 177 2.05 14.20 -11.19
CA LYS A 177 2.72 14.76 -12.38
C LYS A 177 1.72 15.08 -13.49
N ILE A 178 0.73 14.21 -13.70
CA ILE A 178 -0.26 14.33 -14.78
C ILE A 178 -1.25 15.47 -14.48
N THR A 179 -1.79 15.52 -13.27
CA THR A 179 -2.73 16.56 -12.83
C THR A 179 -2.17 17.98 -12.81
N LYS A 180 -0.85 18.15 -13.05
CA LYS A 180 -0.30 19.49 -13.30
C LYS A 180 -0.83 20.16 -14.56
N ASN A 181 -1.17 19.36 -15.56
CA ASN A 181 -1.61 19.84 -16.86
C ASN A 181 -3.14 19.82 -16.99
N ASN A 182 -3.85 19.11 -16.11
CA ASN A 182 -5.29 18.91 -16.16
C ASN A 182 -5.94 19.50 -14.89
N LYS A 183 -7.13 20.08 -15.04
CA LYS A 183 -7.85 20.76 -13.96
C LYS A 183 -8.53 19.81 -12.97
N SER A 184 -8.73 18.53 -13.33
CA SER A 184 -9.37 17.51 -12.47
C SER A 184 -8.75 16.11 -12.64
N LEU A 185 -9.01 15.23 -11.68
CA LEU A 185 -8.65 13.80 -11.76
C LEU A 185 -9.46 13.03 -12.81
N GLU A 186 -10.64 13.54 -13.18
CA GLU A 186 -11.52 12.92 -14.16
C GLU A 186 -11.00 13.12 -15.59
N GLU A 187 -10.13 14.11 -15.79
CA GLU A 187 -9.48 14.42 -17.07
C GLU A 187 -8.07 13.81 -17.19
N SER A 188 -7.61 13.04 -16.19
CA SER A 188 -6.25 12.51 -16.09
C SER A 188 -6.20 11.00 -16.30
#